data_3a3683cddcde4730ddcf52d9987f6d3c
#
_entry.id   3a3683cddcde4730ddcf52d9987f6d3c
#
_cell.length_a   1.000
_cell.length_b   1.000
_cell.length_c   1.000
_cell.angle_alpha   90.00
_cell.angle_beta   90.00
_cell.angle_gamma   90.00
#
_symmetry.space_group_name_H-M   'P 1'
#
loop_
_entity.id
_entity.type
_entity.pdbx_description
1 polymer ?
#
loop_
_entity_poly.entity_id
_entity_poly.type
_entity_poly.pdbx_seq_one_letter_code
_entity_poly.pdbx_strand_id
1 'polypeptide(L)'
;MPELELLTNTSHFAPREHISASQINLYIECPSRYFYTYQEHLRISALGVGLPAEFGNFQHSLFETIGRDAVRIADGRIYEAFTLDEVLSRFEKTLVNHPKLCDQSFITRGRKQIKWWYGQEEAREAQIATMLNGQPAIEAHFERYLPNGVLIKGFIDRAEHNKFTGPKRICLIDWKTGYMVGEYAAQMKIYNIAAYSLFPDGTEISTYMYQTENEFFKPYYFTIVEIEEFYEFIGILKLSMMKFADDITIGIGKSQDTETEKQQQLQQFLDSNAKVNKFCYTCQGKHRCLAFIKAMITGVPGVSLKHEDSDIDVLAQYKKQVNMVCKLAEKEGAKVDNILQALVLKNGEDFEGQKRIILEDGENEVAI
;
A
#
# COMPACT_ATOMS: atom_id res chain seq x y z
N MET A 1 23.07 -0.59 -15.25
CA MET A 1 22.41 -0.84 -13.96
C MET A 1 23.05 0.13 -12.98
N PRO A 2 22.32 0.91 -12.19
CA PRO A 2 22.96 1.65 -11.12
C PRO A 2 23.62 0.62 -10.19
N GLU A 3 24.94 0.72 -10.04
CA GLU A 3 25.70 -0.12 -9.13
C GLU A 3 25.11 0.01 -7.73
N LEU A 4 24.98 -1.13 -7.08
CA LEU A 4 24.63 -1.21 -5.68
C LEU A 4 25.81 -0.72 -4.84
N GLU A 5 25.98 0.57 -4.63
CA GLU A 5 26.82 1.11 -3.54
C GLU A 5 26.34 0.70 -2.13
N LEU A 6 25.69 -0.44 -2.03
CA LEU A 6 24.64 -0.71 -1.07
C LEU A 6 25.05 -1.53 0.11
N LEU A 7 26.25 -2.08 0.17
CA LEU A 7 26.58 -3.06 1.20
C LEU A 7 27.93 -2.89 1.87
N THR A 8 28.56 -1.73 1.79
CA THR A 8 29.79 -1.48 2.54
C THR A 8 29.57 -1.35 4.05
N ASN A 9 28.30 -1.34 4.49
CA ASN A 9 27.96 -1.27 5.91
C ASN A 9 26.89 -2.30 6.28
N THR A 10 27.23 -3.60 6.17
CA THR A 10 26.37 -4.73 6.51
C THR A 10 26.00 -4.85 7.99
N SER A 11 26.44 -3.93 8.83
CA SER A 11 26.34 -4.07 10.28
C SER A 11 24.97 -3.76 10.88
N HIS A 12 23.97 -3.33 10.11
CA HIS A 12 22.72 -2.87 10.72
C HIS A 12 21.45 -3.17 9.93
N PHE A 13 21.18 -4.45 9.65
CA PHE A 13 19.82 -4.86 9.31
C PHE A 13 18.97 -5.00 10.59
N ALA A 14 18.63 -3.89 11.22
CA ALA A 14 17.73 -3.91 12.34
C ALA A 14 16.31 -3.55 11.88
N PRO A 15 15.28 -4.30 12.29
CA PRO A 15 13.91 -3.87 12.11
C PRO A 15 13.71 -2.55 12.86
N ARG A 16 12.82 -1.70 12.36
CA ARG A 16 12.49 -0.46 13.07
C ARG A 16 12.05 -0.75 14.50
N GLU A 17 12.38 0.14 15.41
CA GLU A 17 11.99 0.03 16.81
C GLU A 17 10.48 -0.09 16.98
N HIS A 18 9.72 0.70 16.22
CA HIS A 18 8.26 0.68 16.21
C HIS A 18 7.67 -0.20 15.10
N ILE A 19 6.43 -0.60 15.30
CA ILE A 19 5.58 -1.23 14.28
C ILE A 19 4.49 -0.24 13.84
N SER A 20 4.27 -0.15 12.54
CA SER A 20 3.13 0.55 11.94
C SER A 20 2.22 -0.42 11.19
N ALA A 21 0.99 0.00 10.92
CA ALA A 21 0.04 -0.79 10.13
C ALA A 21 0.59 -1.19 8.75
N SER A 22 1.26 -0.27 8.07
CA SER A 22 1.88 -0.55 6.77
C SER A 22 3.01 -1.56 6.86
N GLN A 23 3.80 -1.57 7.95
CA GLN A 23 4.84 -2.57 8.17
C GLN A 23 4.23 -3.96 8.36
N ILE A 24 3.15 -4.08 9.14
CA ILE A 24 2.42 -5.34 9.36
C ILE A 24 1.95 -5.90 8.03
N ASN A 25 1.20 -5.11 7.27
CA ASN A 25 0.64 -5.54 6.01
C ASN A 25 1.73 -5.98 5.02
N LEU A 26 2.79 -5.19 4.87
CA LEU A 26 3.89 -5.53 3.96
C LEU A 26 4.62 -6.81 4.37
N TYR A 27 4.87 -7.01 5.67
CA TYR A 27 5.57 -8.20 6.14
C TYR A 27 4.74 -9.47 5.99
N ILE A 28 3.44 -9.41 6.32
CA ILE A 28 2.51 -10.54 6.13
C ILE A 28 2.37 -10.90 4.66
N GLU A 29 2.22 -9.87 3.81
CA GLU A 29 2.12 -10.06 2.37
C GLU A 29 3.39 -10.68 1.78
N CYS A 30 4.55 -10.16 2.16
CA CYS A 30 5.84 -10.65 1.68
C CYS A 30 6.99 -10.07 2.54
N PRO A 31 7.70 -10.89 3.33
CA PRO A 31 8.85 -10.43 4.12
C PRO A 31 9.92 -9.72 3.28
N SER A 32 10.19 -10.23 2.07
CA SER A 32 11.15 -9.60 1.16
C SER A 32 10.68 -8.23 0.67
N ARG A 33 9.37 -8.04 0.42
CA ARG A 33 8.79 -6.73 0.09
C ARG A 33 8.94 -5.74 1.26
N TYR A 34 8.69 -6.20 2.48
CA TYR A 34 8.94 -5.40 3.69
C TYR A 34 10.40 -4.94 3.74
N PHE A 35 11.35 -5.84 3.51
CA PHE A 35 12.76 -5.54 3.48
C PHE A 35 13.10 -4.47 2.42
N TYR A 36 12.71 -4.68 1.16
CA TYR A 36 12.94 -3.70 0.08
C TYR A 36 12.32 -2.33 0.36
N THR A 37 11.25 -2.28 1.13
CA THR A 37 10.56 -1.00 1.43
C THR A 37 11.18 -0.24 2.59
N TYR A 38 11.61 -0.94 3.64
CA TYR A 38 11.98 -0.29 4.90
C TYR A 38 13.48 -0.29 5.20
N GLN A 39 14.27 -1.06 4.51
CA GLN A 39 15.73 -0.97 4.61
C GLN A 39 16.21 0.16 3.68
N GLU A 40 16.73 1.23 4.28
CA GLU A 40 17.10 2.47 3.55
C GLU A 40 18.13 2.21 2.45
N HIS A 41 19.01 1.23 2.65
CA HIS A 41 20.05 0.88 1.70
C HIS A 41 19.52 0.23 0.41
N LEU A 42 18.31 -0.29 0.40
CA LEU A 42 17.68 -0.89 -0.76
C LEU A 42 16.57 -0.02 -1.38
N ARG A 43 16.32 1.16 -0.81
CA ARG A 43 15.44 2.12 -1.44
C ARG A 43 16.03 2.50 -2.79
N ILE A 44 15.46 1.96 -3.85
CA ILE A 44 15.75 2.38 -5.20
C ILE A 44 15.17 3.79 -5.35
N SER A 45 15.97 4.79 -4.99
CA SER A 45 15.60 6.20 -5.03
C SER A 45 15.25 6.70 -6.43
N ALA A 46 15.59 5.93 -7.45
CA ALA A 46 15.42 6.28 -8.86
C ALA A 46 14.00 6.09 -9.42
N LEU A 47 13.14 5.32 -8.79
CA LEU A 47 11.83 4.99 -9.39
C LEU A 47 10.67 5.81 -8.86
N GLY A 48 10.86 6.84 -8.09
CA GLY A 48 9.79 7.73 -7.60
C GLY A 48 8.53 7.01 -7.10
N VAL A 49 7.71 7.68 -6.39
CA VAL A 49 6.35 7.20 -6.06
C VAL A 49 5.57 7.11 -7.39
N GLY A 50 4.97 5.96 -7.70
CA GLY A 50 4.17 5.81 -8.93
C GLY A 50 2.97 6.76 -8.92
N LEU A 51 2.54 7.23 -10.08
CA LEU A 51 1.43 8.19 -10.23
C LEU A 51 0.17 7.87 -9.39
N PRO A 52 -0.28 6.60 -9.26
CA PRO A 52 -1.42 6.28 -8.42
C PRO A 52 -1.19 6.58 -6.93
N ALA A 53 0.02 6.36 -6.42
CA ALA A 53 0.35 6.66 -5.03
C ALA A 53 0.59 8.16 -4.82
N GLU A 54 1.18 8.86 -5.80
CA GLU A 54 1.29 10.33 -5.81
C GLU A 54 -0.11 10.97 -5.77
N PHE A 55 -1.03 10.47 -6.57
CA PHE A 55 -2.43 10.91 -6.54
C PHE A 55 -3.11 10.63 -5.20
N GLY A 56 -2.88 9.46 -4.60
CA GLY A 56 -3.39 9.13 -3.27
C GLY A 56 -2.90 10.11 -2.21
N ASN A 57 -1.60 10.35 -2.15
CA ASN A 57 -0.99 11.30 -1.22
C ASN A 57 -1.53 12.73 -1.42
N PHE A 58 -1.72 13.14 -2.67
CA PHE A 58 -2.32 14.42 -3.00
C PHE A 58 -3.74 14.55 -2.45
N GLN A 59 -4.60 13.53 -2.62
CA GLN A 59 -5.96 13.53 -2.10
C GLN A 59 -6.00 13.57 -0.56
N HIS A 60 -5.17 12.79 0.12
CA HIS A 60 -5.04 12.84 1.58
C HIS A 60 -4.64 14.23 2.05
N SER A 61 -3.62 14.84 1.44
CA SER A 61 -3.17 16.20 1.78
C SER A 61 -4.27 17.25 1.56
N LEU A 62 -5.10 17.08 0.52
CA LEU A 62 -6.23 17.96 0.27
C LEU A 62 -7.28 17.84 1.39
N PHE A 63 -7.69 16.60 1.76
CA PHE A 63 -8.66 16.37 2.83
C PHE A 63 -8.16 16.88 4.18
N GLU A 64 -6.89 16.66 4.48
CA GLU A 64 -6.23 17.22 5.67
C GLU A 64 -6.33 18.75 5.69
N THR A 65 -5.93 19.42 4.60
CA THR A 65 -5.91 20.88 4.52
C THR A 65 -7.30 21.46 4.69
N ILE A 66 -8.30 20.89 4.02
CA ILE A 66 -9.70 21.32 4.13
C ILE A 66 -10.19 21.15 5.57
N GLY A 67 -9.91 20.01 6.21
CA GLY A 67 -10.29 19.78 7.60
C GLY A 67 -9.64 20.76 8.56
N ARG A 68 -8.36 21.06 8.42
CA ARG A 68 -7.64 22.03 9.26
C ARG A 68 -8.19 23.45 9.10
N ASP A 69 -8.52 23.83 7.88
CA ASP A 69 -9.12 25.14 7.62
C ASP A 69 -10.55 25.23 8.16
N ALA A 70 -11.34 24.16 8.06
CA ALA A 70 -12.66 24.10 8.65
C ALA A 70 -12.63 24.29 10.17
N VAL A 71 -11.66 23.68 10.88
CA VAL A 71 -11.47 23.90 12.32
C VAL A 71 -11.14 25.36 12.65
N ARG A 72 -10.41 26.05 11.80
CA ARG A 72 -10.05 27.47 12.01
C ARG A 72 -11.21 28.42 11.77
N ILE A 73 -12.15 28.07 10.87
CA ILE A 73 -13.21 28.95 10.41
C ILE A 73 -14.50 28.74 11.20
N ALA A 74 -14.83 27.48 11.50
CA ALA A 74 -16.10 27.09 12.09
C ALA A 74 -15.93 26.02 13.18
N ASP A 75 -17.00 25.36 13.55
CA ASP A 75 -17.05 24.30 14.57
C ASP A 75 -16.35 22.97 14.17
N GLY A 76 -15.48 23.02 13.19
CA GLY A 76 -14.80 21.83 12.65
C GLY A 76 -15.62 21.05 11.63
N ARG A 77 -16.74 21.56 11.18
CA ARG A 77 -17.60 20.96 10.15
C ARG A 77 -17.24 21.50 8.77
N ILE A 78 -16.79 20.61 7.88
CA ILE A 78 -16.30 20.98 6.55
C ILE A 78 -17.39 21.59 5.68
N TYR A 79 -18.59 21.01 5.70
CA TYR A 79 -19.72 21.48 4.90
C TYR A 79 -20.32 22.82 5.38
N GLU A 80 -20.02 23.25 6.62
CA GLU A 80 -20.38 24.58 7.13
C GLU A 80 -19.31 25.63 6.77
N ALA A 81 -18.06 25.21 6.60
CA ALA A 81 -16.94 26.08 6.27
C ALA A 81 -16.77 26.29 4.76
N PHE A 82 -17.09 25.28 3.95
CA PHE A 82 -16.89 25.28 2.51
C PHE A 82 -18.06 24.63 1.77
N THR A 83 -18.44 25.22 0.65
CA THR A 83 -19.32 24.59 -0.32
C THR A 83 -18.55 23.54 -1.14
N LEU A 84 -19.27 22.61 -1.78
CA LEU A 84 -18.66 21.64 -2.68
C LEU A 84 -17.85 22.32 -3.81
N ASP A 85 -18.37 23.44 -4.35
CA ASP A 85 -17.69 24.17 -5.42
C ASP A 85 -16.37 24.80 -4.95
N GLU A 86 -16.32 25.30 -3.71
CA GLU A 86 -15.08 25.80 -3.11
C GLU A 86 -14.06 24.69 -2.90
N VAL A 87 -14.50 23.50 -2.46
CA VAL A 87 -13.63 22.33 -2.30
C VAL A 87 -13.08 21.87 -3.66
N LEU A 88 -13.92 21.80 -4.69
CA LEU A 88 -13.50 21.48 -6.06
C LEU A 88 -12.55 22.53 -6.64
N SER A 89 -12.79 23.81 -6.38
CA SER A 89 -11.89 24.89 -6.78
C SER A 89 -10.51 24.78 -6.10
N ARG A 90 -10.47 24.41 -4.81
CA ARG A 90 -9.21 24.14 -4.09
C ARG A 90 -8.45 22.96 -4.69
N PHE A 91 -9.15 21.86 -4.99
CA PHE A 91 -8.56 20.72 -5.68
C PHE A 91 -7.87 21.15 -6.98
N GLU A 92 -8.55 21.89 -7.84
CA GLU A 92 -8.00 22.33 -9.13
C GLU A 92 -6.81 23.26 -8.98
N LYS A 93 -6.90 24.22 -8.06
CA LYS A 93 -5.80 25.16 -7.77
C LYS A 93 -4.56 24.45 -7.22
N THR A 94 -4.76 23.45 -6.35
CA THR A 94 -3.65 22.71 -5.77
C THR A 94 -3.03 21.75 -6.78
N LEU A 95 -3.84 21.18 -7.67
CA LEU A 95 -3.40 20.23 -8.69
C LEU A 95 -2.37 20.84 -9.66
N VAL A 96 -2.43 22.15 -9.90
CA VAL A 96 -1.44 22.87 -10.76
C VAL A 96 0.00 22.68 -10.26
N ASN A 97 0.19 22.49 -8.96
CA ASN A 97 1.50 22.22 -8.35
C ASN A 97 1.97 20.76 -8.53
N HIS A 98 1.12 19.92 -9.13
CA HIS A 98 1.38 18.51 -9.39
C HIS A 98 1.25 18.18 -10.89
N PRO A 99 2.14 18.67 -11.76
CA PRO A 99 1.98 18.60 -13.21
C PRO A 99 1.79 17.19 -13.76
N LYS A 100 2.32 16.16 -13.09
CA LYS A 100 2.11 14.76 -13.46
C LYS A 100 0.69 14.26 -13.22
N LEU A 101 -0.08 14.95 -12.38
CA LEU A 101 -1.47 14.61 -12.06
C LEU A 101 -2.48 15.47 -12.85
N CYS A 102 -2.02 16.39 -13.70
CA CYS A 102 -2.88 17.26 -14.51
C CYS A 102 -3.52 16.54 -15.72
N ASP A 103 -3.38 15.22 -15.82
CA ASP A 103 -4.09 14.43 -16.83
C ASP A 103 -5.60 14.40 -16.56
N GLN A 104 -6.41 14.43 -17.62
CA GLN A 104 -7.87 14.48 -17.53
C GLN A 104 -8.46 13.29 -16.74
N SER A 105 -7.80 12.15 -16.76
CA SER A 105 -8.24 10.95 -16.02
C SER A 105 -8.14 11.18 -14.50
N PHE A 106 -7.03 11.77 -14.03
CA PHE A 106 -6.86 12.10 -12.61
C PHE A 106 -7.79 13.23 -12.16
N ILE A 107 -8.02 14.24 -13.03
CA ILE A 107 -8.96 15.33 -12.74
C ILE A 107 -10.37 14.78 -12.56
N THR A 108 -10.84 13.99 -13.50
CA THR A 108 -12.19 13.39 -13.46
C THR A 108 -12.37 12.50 -12.23
N ARG A 109 -11.37 11.67 -11.97
CA ARG A 109 -11.32 10.78 -10.82
C ARG A 109 -11.32 11.55 -9.51
N GLY A 110 -10.48 12.56 -9.37
CA GLY A 110 -10.38 13.39 -8.18
C GLY A 110 -11.69 14.11 -7.87
N ARG A 111 -12.32 14.72 -8.88
CA ARG A 111 -13.63 15.35 -8.71
C ARG A 111 -14.72 14.36 -8.25
N LYS A 112 -14.72 13.14 -8.80
CA LYS A 112 -15.65 12.08 -8.38
C LYS A 112 -15.45 11.72 -6.90
N GLN A 113 -14.21 11.45 -6.49
CA GLN A 113 -13.86 11.11 -5.11
C GLN A 113 -14.23 12.24 -4.13
N ILE A 114 -13.96 13.48 -4.49
CA ILE A 114 -14.29 14.66 -3.67
C ILE A 114 -15.80 14.80 -3.48
N LYS A 115 -16.59 14.66 -4.57
CA LYS A 115 -18.05 14.75 -4.48
C LYS A 115 -18.63 13.71 -3.52
N TRP A 116 -18.17 12.46 -3.64
CA TRP A 116 -18.60 11.40 -2.75
C TRP A 116 -18.18 11.67 -1.30
N TRP A 117 -16.91 12.00 -1.08
CA TRP A 117 -16.37 12.32 0.24
C TRP A 117 -17.15 13.47 0.89
N TYR A 118 -17.34 14.58 0.20
CA TYR A 118 -18.06 15.74 0.69
C TYR A 118 -19.51 15.39 1.08
N GLY A 119 -20.21 14.65 0.24
CA GLY A 119 -21.57 14.20 0.54
C GLY A 119 -21.64 13.27 1.76
N GLN A 120 -20.58 12.48 2.03
CA GLN A 120 -20.51 11.68 3.25
C GLN A 120 -20.29 12.55 4.50
N GLU A 121 -19.44 13.58 4.42
CA GLU A 121 -19.24 14.52 5.52
C GLU A 121 -20.53 15.24 5.91
N GLU A 122 -21.22 15.78 4.90
CA GLU A 122 -22.51 16.46 5.08
C GLU A 122 -23.58 15.50 5.64
N ALA A 123 -23.74 14.32 5.05
CA ALA A 123 -24.75 13.35 5.46
C ALA A 123 -24.57 12.88 6.92
N ARG A 124 -23.34 12.83 7.43
CA ARG A 124 -23.04 12.47 8.81
C ARG A 124 -23.12 13.63 9.80
N GLU A 125 -23.16 14.85 9.31
CA GLU A 125 -22.93 16.04 10.14
C GLU A 125 -21.63 15.91 10.94
N ALA A 126 -20.58 15.55 10.22
CA ALA A 126 -19.29 15.20 10.80
C ALA A 126 -18.62 16.42 11.42
N GLN A 127 -18.18 16.29 12.66
CA GLN A 127 -17.42 17.30 13.38
C GLN A 127 -16.09 16.73 13.84
N ILE A 128 -14.99 17.39 13.51
CA ILE A 128 -13.65 16.94 13.87
C ILE A 128 -13.49 16.89 15.39
N ALA A 129 -13.05 15.74 15.90
CA ALA A 129 -12.84 15.55 17.33
C ALA A 129 -11.60 16.31 17.82
N THR A 130 -11.59 16.66 19.10
CA THR A 130 -10.44 17.26 19.76
C THR A 130 -9.73 16.21 20.62
N MET A 131 -8.42 16.08 20.44
CA MET A 131 -7.59 15.16 21.24
C MET A 131 -7.34 15.72 22.65
N LEU A 132 -6.82 14.87 23.56
CA LEU A 132 -6.43 15.23 24.92
C LEU A 132 -5.45 16.42 25.01
N ASN A 133 -4.59 16.58 23.99
CA ASN A 133 -3.64 17.69 23.90
C ASN A 133 -4.28 19.00 23.36
N GLY A 134 -5.59 19.03 23.15
CA GLY A 134 -6.33 20.18 22.62
C GLY A 134 -6.21 20.40 21.11
N GLN A 135 -5.53 19.52 20.39
CA GLN A 135 -5.39 19.62 18.93
C GLN A 135 -6.53 18.90 18.21
N PRO A 136 -6.94 19.38 17.01
CA PRO A 136 -7.90 18.67 16.19
C PRO A 136 -7.31 17.34 15.71
N ALA A 137 -8.14 16.29 15.71
CA ALA A 137 -7.74 14.95 15.34
C ALA A 137 -7.74 14.76 13.81
N ILE A 138 -6.80 15.42 13.13
CA ILE A 138 -6.53 15.33 11.70
C ILE A 138 -5.06 14.96 11.53
N GLU A 139 -4.76 13.89 10.79
CA GLU A 139 -3.43 13.29 10.75
C GLU A 139 -2.91 13.13 12.18
N ALA A 140 -3.74 12.52 13.02
CA ALA A 140 -3.50 12.43 14.45
C ALA A 140 -2.37 11.46 14.72
N HIS A 141 -1.19 12.00 15.05
CA HIS A 141 -0.01 11.20 15.39
C HIS A 141 -0.24 10.46 16.70
N PHE A 142 0.10 9.17 16.71
CA PHE A 142 0.16 8.37 17.91
C PHE A 142 1.49 7.64 18.04
N GLU A 143 1.90 7.46 19.29
CA GLU A 143 3.02 6.64 19.68
C GLU A 143 2.67 5.99 21.02
N ARG A 144 2.61 4.66 21.07
CA ARG A 144 2.13 3.94 22.25
C ARG A 144 2.83 2.60 22.39
N TYR A 145 3.25 2.28 23.62
CA TYR A 145 3.66 0.93 23.98
C TYR A 145 2.43 0.05 24.24
N LEU A 146 2.40 -1.12 23.64
CA LEU A 146 1.44 -2.17 23.92
C LEU A 146 1.79 -2.86 25.24
N PRO A 147 0.85 -3.61 25.88
CA PRO A 147 1.12 -4.35 27.11
C PRO A 147 2.31 -5.32 27.02
N ASN A 148 2.58 -5.85 25.82
CA ASN A 148 3.72 -6.73 25.53
C ASN A 148 5.04 -5.97 25.24
N GLY A 149 5.10 -4.67 25.46
CA GLY A 149 6.28 -3.82 25.27
C GLY A 149 6.57 -3.42 23.82
N VAL A 150 5.76 -3.81 22.87
CA VAL A 150 5.94 -3.39 21.48
C VAL A 150 5.45 -1.95 21.28
N LEU A 151 6.32 -1.10 20.72
CA LEU A 151 5.97 0.26 20.35
C LEU A 151 5.19 0.26 19.03
N ILE A 152 3.97 0.80 19.03
CA ILE A 152 3.22 1.11 17.81
C ILE A 152 3.27 2.62 17.53
N LYS A 153 3.38 2.97 16.24
CA LYS A 153 3.45 4.37 15.81
C LYS A 153 2.78 4.55 14.46
N GLY A 154 2.12 5.68 14.29
CA GLY A 154 1.46 6.02 13.04
C GLY A 154 0.62 7.29 13.11
N PHE A 155 -0.24 7.43 12.12
CA PHE A 155 -1.18 8.53 12.01
C PHE A 155 -2.58 7.97 11.76
N ILE A 156 -3.58 8.60 12.35
CA ILE A 156 -4.99 8.39 12.04
C ILE A 156 -5.41 9.56 11.15
N ASP A 157 -5.90 9.27 9.95
CA ASP A 157 -6.21 10.32 8.98
C ASP A 157 -7.17 11.35 9.58
N ARG A 158 -8.22 10.87 10.30
CA ARG A 158 -9.16 11.74 10.99
C ARG A 158 -9.92 11.01 12.10
N ALA A 159 -10.25 11.75 13.17
CA ALA A 159 -11.25 11.33 14.13
C ALA A 159 -12.35 12.39 14.24
N GLU A 160 -13.60 11.94 14.38
CA GLU A 160 -14.78 12.80 14.36
C GLU A 160 -15.88 12.33 15.31
N HIS A 161 -16.75 13.26 15.69
CA HIS A 161 -18.10 12.99 16.15
C HIS A 161 -19.07 13.11 14.98
N ASN A 162 -20.16 12.37 15.00
CA ASN A 162 -21.20 12.51 13.98
C ASN A 162 -22.60 12.23 14.58
N LYS A 163 -23.64 12.58 13.83
CA LYS A 163 -25.02 12.49 14.31
C LYS A 163 -25.49 11.06 14.62
N PHE A 164 -24.88 10.05 14.00
CA PHE A 164 -25.29 8.66 14.19
C PHE A 164 -24.69 8.03 15.44
N THR A 165 -23.56 8.56 15.92
CA THR A 165 -22.83 8.00 17.06
C THR A 165 -22.98 8.82 18.33
N GLY A 166 -23.42 10.08 18.22
CA GLY A 166 -23.55 11.02 19.32
C GLY A 166 -22.19 11.48 19.90
N PRO A 167 -22.23 12.34 20.94
CA PRO A 167 -21.02 13.03 21.42
C PRO A 167 -20.07 12.15 22.25
N LYS A 168 -20.52 10.98 22.71
CA LYS A 168 -19.69 10.08 23.52
C LYS A 168 -18.84 9.11 22.70
N ARG A 169 -19.14 8.99 21.43
CA ARG A 169 -18.42 8.07 20.53
C ARG A 169 -17.58 8.85 19.55
N ILE A 170 -16.36 8.40 19.36
CA ILE A 170 -15.45 8.91 18.35
C ILE A 170 -15.35 7.90 17.21
N CYS A 171 -15.48 8.40 15.99
CA CYS A 171 -15.29 7.65 14.76
C CYS A 171 -13.91 7.93 14.21
N LEU A 172 -13.07 6.91 14.13
CA LEU A 172 -11.79 6.98 13.46
C LEU A 172 -12.00 6.68 11.97
N ILE A 173 -11.55 7.57 11.13
CA ILE A 173 -11.70 7.48 9.68
C ILE A 173 -10.33 7.27 9.06
N ASP A 174 -10.25 6.32 8.13
CA ASP A 174 -9.11 6.08 7.27
C ASP A 174 -9.58 6.14 5.81
N TRP A 175 -8.97 7.01 5.02
CA TRP A 175 -9.31 7.18 3.61
C TRP A 175 -8.44 6.33 2.71
N LYS A 176 -9.06 5.63 1.78
CA LYS A 176 -8.39 4.86 0.74
C LYS A 176 -8.82 5.38 -0.63
N THR A 177 -7.86 5.93 -1.35
CA THR A 177 -8.06 6.59 -2.64
C THR A 177 -7.70 5.71 -3.83
N GLY A 178 -7.20 4.48 -3.58
CA GLY A 178 -6.81 3.53 -4.61
C GLY A 178 -7.94 2.62 -5.07
N TYR A 179 -7.80 2.00 -6.26
CA TYR A 179 -8.76 1.02 -6.78
C TYR A 179 -8.76 -0.31 -6.02
N MET A 180 -7.61 -0.69 -5.47
CA MET A 180 -7.47 -1.99 -4.83
C MET A 180 -7.96 -1.95 -3.40
N VAL A 181 -8.93 -2.78 -3.11
CA VAL A 181 -9.36 -3.05 -1.75
C VAL A 181 -8.38 -4.05 -1.13
N GLY A 182 -7.65 -3.59 -0.11
CA GLY A 182 -6.75 -4.41 0.69
C GLY A 182 -7.44 -4.98 1.93
N GLU A 183 -6.71 -5.78 2.70
CA GLU A 183 -7.13 -6.18 4.04
C GLU A 183 -6.64 -5.13 5.04
N TYR A 184 -7.58 -4.43 5.67
CA TYR A 184 -7.26 -3.29 6.56
C TYR A 184 -7.57 -3.56 8.04
N ALA A 185 -8.02 -4.76 8.40
CA ALA A 185 -8.41 -5.08 9.77
C ALA A 185 -7.27 -4.84 10.78
N ALA A 186 -6.03 -5.19 10.43
CA ALA A 186 -4.87 -4.93 11.28
C ALA A 186 -4.62 -3.43 11.49
N GLN A 187 -4.77 -2.62 10.46
CA GLN A 187 -4.67 -1.16 10.54
C GLN A 187 -5.75 -0.58 11.44
N MET A 188 -6.99 -1.03 11.25
CA MET A 188 -8.12 -0.55 12.04
C MET A 188 -8.00 -0.97 13.52
N LYS A 189 -7.45 -2.15 13.83
CA LYS A 189 -7.13 -2.57 15.21
C LYS A 189 -6.07 -1.67 15.84
N ILE A 190 -5.00 -1.34 15.11
CA ILE A 190 -3.98 -0.39 15.58
C ILE A 190 -4.59 0.97 15.90
N TYR A 191 -5.44 1.49 15.03
CA TYR A 191 -6.10 2.78 15.25
C TYR A 191 -7.02 2.73 16.47
N ASN A 192 -7.81 1.67 16.62
CA ASN A 192 -8.66 1.48 17.78
C ASN A 192 -7.85 1.49 19.08
N ILE A 193 -6.74 0.76 19.13
CA ILE A 193 -5.84 0.72 20.27
C ILE A 193 -5.20 2.08 20.54
N ALA A 194 -4.72 2.76 19.49
CA ALA A 194 -4.06 4.06 19.60
C ALA A 194 -5.00 5.15 20.13
N ALA A 195 -6.28 5.09 19.76
CA ALA A 195 -7.28 6.07 20.17
C ALA A 195 -7.41 6.23 21.69
N TYR A 196 -7.24 5.14 22.46
CA TYR A 196 -7.25 5.21 23.92
C TYR A 196 -6.10 6.01 24.54
N SER A 197 -5.10 6.38 23.76
CA SER A 197 -4.05 7.33 24.19
C SER A 197 -4.30 8.76 23.71
N LEU A 198 -5.24 8.96 22.80
CA LEU A 198 -5.52 10.25 22.18
C LEU A 198 -6.78 10.91 22.73
N PHE A 199 -7.70 10.13 23.28
CA PHE A 199 -9.01 10.59 23.74
C PHE A 199 -9.26 10.22 25.21
N PRO A 200 -10.20 10.90 25.90
CA PRO A 200 -10.50 10.64 27.30
C PRO A 200 -10.90 9.19 27.58
N ASP A 201 -10.59 8.72 28.79
CA ASP A 201 -11.04 7.42 29.25
C ASP A 201 -12.56 7.28 29.20
N GLY A 202 -13.03 6.10 28.82
CA GLY A 202 -14.45 5.81 28.65
C GLY A 202 -15.05 6.30 27.34
N THR A 203 -14.24 6.89 26.43
CA THR A 203 -14.68 7.20 25.07
C THR A 203 -14.95 5.94 24.29
N GLU A 204 -16.13 5.83 23.71
CA GLU A 204 -16.42 4.74 22.77
C GLU A 204 -15.75 5.00 21.43
N ILE A 205 -15.06 3.98 20.90
CA ILE A 205 -14.33 4.08 19.63
C ILE A 205 -15.02 3.23 18.56
N SER A 206 -15.26 3.81 17.40
CA SER A 206 -15.65 3.12 16.18
C SER A 206 -14.63 3.42 15.10
N THR A 207 -14.34 2.47 14.24
CA THR A 207 -13.31 2.60 13.20
C THR A 207 -13.90 2.32 11.84
N TYR A 208 -13.66 3.18 10.88
CA TYR A 208 -14.21 3.11 9.53
C TYR A 208 -13.10 3.27 8.48
N MET A 209 -13.17 2.47 7.45
CA MET A 209 -12.42 2.66 6.23
C MET A 209 -13.35 3.24 5.16
N TYR A 210 -12.96 4.36 4.56
CA TYR A 210 -13.65 5.02 3.47
C TYR A 210 -12.89 4.83 2.17
N GLN A 211 -13.49 4.10 1.25
CA GLN A 211 -12.93 3.83 -0.08
C GLN A 211 -13.51 4.83 -1.07
N THR A 212 -12.84 5.96 -1.26
CA THR A 212 -13.35 7.07 -2.06
C THR A 212 -13.47 6.74 -3.55
N GLU A 213 -12.60 5.88 -4.06
CA GLU A 213 -12.65 5.44 -5.47
C GLU A 213 -13.87 4.59 -5.79
N ASN A 214 -14.21 3.68 -4.88
CA ASN A 214 -15.31 2.73 -5.07
C ASN A 214 -16.61 3.19 -4.38
N GLU A 215 -16.60 4.38 -3.78
CA GLU A 215 -17.75 5.02 -3.17
C GLU A 215 -18.45 4.16 -2.10
N PHE A 216 -17.68 3.54 -1.22
CA PHE A 216 -18.22 2.80 -0.09
C PHE A 216 -17.42 3.03 1.19
N PHE A 217 -18.04 2.71 2.33
CA PHE A 217 -17.36 2.65 3.61
C PHE A 217 -17.57 1.28 4.26
N LYS A 218 -16.59 0.87 5.06
CA LYS A 218 -16.64 -0.37 5.82
C LYS A 218 -16.40 -0.07 7.30
N PRO A 219 -17.38 -0.36 8.19
CA PRO A 219 -17.15 -0.29 9.62
C PRO A 219 -16.34 -1.49 10.10
N TYR A 220 -15.55 -1.26 11.15
CA TYR A 220 -14.81 -2.29 11.86
C TYR A 220 -15.17 -2.20 13.35
N TYR A 221 -15.62 -3.31 13.88
CA TYR A 221 -15.93 -3.47 15.30
C TYR A 221 -15.04 -4.57 15.86
N PHE A 222 -14.45 -4.29 17.01
CA PHE A 222 -13.56 -5.25 17.65
C PHE A 222 -14.00 -5.51 19.09
N THR A 223 -14.03 -6.77 19.47
CA THR A 223 -14.22 -7.18 20.85
C THR A 223 -12.92 -7.00 21.63
N ILE A 224 -13.02 -6.96 22.95
CA ILE A 224 -11.83 -6.92 23.83
C ILE A 224 -10.93 -8.12 23.54
N VAL A 225 -11.50 -9.31 23.38
CA VAL A 225 -10.77 -10.53 23.07
C VAL A 225 -9.96 -10.42 21.78
N GLU A 226 -10.57 -9.89 20.71
CA GLU A 226 -9.87 -9.69 19.43
C GLU A 226 -8.72 -8.68 19.52
N ILE A 227 -8.82 -7.71 20.43
CA ILE A 227 -7.74 -6.73 20.68
C ILE A 227 -6.63 -7.38 21.51
N GLU A 228 -6.94 -8.21 22.51
CA GLU A 228 -5.95 -8.95 23.30
C GLU A 228 -5.18 -9.96 22.44
N GLU A 229 -5.88 -10.76 21.63
CA GLU A 229 -5.26 -11.65 20.65
C GLU A 229 -4.36 -10.90 19.66
N PHE A 230 -4.75 -9.68 19.29
CA PHE A 230 -3.95 -8.85 18.42
C PHE A 230 -2.67 -8.34 19.07
N TYR A 231 -2.65 -8.09 20.39
CA TYR A 231 -1.40 -7.78 21.11
C TYR A 231 -0.40 -8.94 21.03
N GLU A 232 -0.87 -10.18 21.25
CA GLU A 232 -0.02 -11.36 21.14
C GLU A 232 0.50 -11.53 19.70
N PHE A 233 -0.38 -11.38 18.72
CA PHE A 233 -0.02 -11.45 17.31
C PHE A 233 1.07 -10.43 16.94
N ILE A 234 0.94 -9.17 17.38
CA ILE A 234 1.94 -8.12 17.13
C ILE A 234 3.28 -8.47 17.79
N GLY A 235 3.27 -9.03 18.98
CA GLY A 235 4.48 -9.52 19.65
C GLY A 235 5.21 -10.60 18.85
N ILE A 236 4.48 -11.62 18.40
CA ILE A 236 5.02 -12.69 17.56
C ILE A 236 5.53 -12.15 16.23
N LEU A 237 4.79 -11.24 15.61
CA LEU A 237 5.18 -10.61 14.35
C LEU A 237 6.48 -9.82 14.49
N LYS A 238 6.63 -9.06 15.59
CA LYS A 238 7.86 -8.31 15.88
C LYS A 238 9.04 -9.24 16.03
N LEU A 239 8.90 -10.33 16.77
CA LEU A 239 9.93 -11.35 16.91
C LEU A 239 10.29 -11.99 15.57
N SER A 240 9.29 -12.27 14.73
CA SER A 240 9.50 -12.79 13.38
C SER A 240 10.28 -11.81 12.48
N MET A 241 9.95 -10.52 12.55
CA MET A 241 10.69 -9.47 11.84
C MET A 241 12.13 -9.33 12.32
N MET A 242 12.36 -9.43 13.63
CA MET A 242 13.70 -9.41 14.21
C MET A 242 14.51 -10.62 13.77
N LYS A 243 13.91 -11.82 13.87
CA LYS A 243 14.56 -13.04 13.41
C LYS A 243 14.90 -12.97 11.92
N PHE A 244 14.02 -12.47 11.08
CA PHE A 244 14.26 -12.27 9.66
C PHE A 244 15.46 -11.35 9.40
N ALA A 245 15.60 -10.26 10.17
CA ALA A 245 16.73 -9.34 10.08
C ALA A 245 18.03 -9.99 10.58
N ASP A 246 17.97 -10.76 11.68
CA ASP A 246 19.10 -11.51 12.23
C ASP A 246 19.57 -12.58 11.24
N ASP A 247 18.65 -13.33 10.64
CA ASP A 247 18.97 -14.37 9.64
C ASP A 247 19.69 -13.77 8.43
N ILE A 248 19.29 -12.56 7.99
CA ILE A 248 20.00 -11.80 6.93
C ILE A 248 21.42 -11.45 7.42
N THR A 249 21.55 -10.88 8.61
CA THR A 249 22.83 -10.43 9.15
C THR A 249 23.80 -11.59 9.33
N ILE A 250 23.33 -12.71 9.89
CA ILE A 250 24.14 -13.94 10.08
C ILE A 250 24.50 -14.58 8.73
N GLY A 251 23.57 -14.63 7.78
CA GLY A 251 23.78 -15.22 6.47
C GLY A 251 24.82 -14.47 5.64
N ILE A 252 24.83 -13.13 5.73
CA ILE A 252 25.74 -12.26 4.97
C ILE A 252 27.04 -11.98 5.73
N GLY A 253 27.04 -12.11 7.04
CA GLY A 253 28.12 -11.68 7.93
C GLY A 253 29.29 -12.66 8.09
N LYS A 254 29.32 -13.78 7.40
CA LYS A 254 30.47 -14.71 7.39
C LYS A 254 31.63 -14.05 6.63
N SER A 255 32.53 -13.49 7.37
CA SER A 255 33.42 -12.35 7.12
C SER A 255 34.52 -12.54 6.06
N GLN A 256 34.54 -13.61 5.29
CA GLN A 256 35.57 -13.84 4.25
C GLN A 256 35.05 -13.70 2.82
N ASP A 257 33.74 -13.51 2.66
CA ASP A 257 33.14 -13.42 1.34
C ASP A 257 33.37 -12.03 0.73
N THR A 258 33.56 -12.02 -0.59
CA THR A 258 33.61 -10.77 -1.35
C THR A 258 32.25 -10.05 -1.29
N GLU A 259 32.23 -8.75 -1.55
CA GLU A 259 31.01 -7.96 -1.59
C GLU A 259 29.98 -8.54 -2.57
N THR A 260 30.45 -9.08 -3.70
CA THR A 260 29.60 -9.75 -4.71
C THR A 260 28.95 -11.03 -4.16
N GLU A 261 29.70 -11.84 -3.41
CA GLU A 261 29.15 -13.05 -2.77
C GLU A 261 28.12 -12.72 -1.72
N LYS A 262 28.37 -11.71 -0.89
CA LYS A 262 27.39 -11.21 0.09
C LYS A 262 26.10 -10.72 -0.57
N GLN A 263 26.20 -10.00 -1.68
CA GLN A 263 25.04 -9.57 -2.46
C GLN A 263 24.26 -10.75 -3.02
N GLN A 264 24.94 -11.78 -3.53
CA GLN A 264 24.28 -12.98 -4.02
C GLN A 264 23.59 -13.75 -2.91
N GLN A 265 24.20 -13.89 -1.75
CA GLN A 265 23.60 -14.55 -0.58
C GLN A 265 22.35 -13.79 -0.08
N LEU A 266 22.44 -12.46 0.03
CA LEU A 266 21.28 -11.62 0.36
C LEU A 266 20.15 -11.83 -0.64
N GLN A 267 20.46 -11.78 -1.94
CA GLN A 267 19.44 -11.95 -2.96
C GLN A 267 18.80 -13.34 -2.89
N GLN A 268 19.58 -14.40 -2.70
CA GLN A 268 19.07 -15.76 -2.53
C GLN A 268 18.16 -15.89 -1.30
N PHE A 269 18.56 -15.28 -0.18
CA PHE A 269 17.74 -15.27 1.03
C PHE A 269 16.42 -14.53 0.80
N LEU A 270 16.45 -13.35 0.19
CA LEU A 270 15.26 -12.58 -0.13
C LEU A 270 14.33 -13.32 -1.10
N ASP A 271 14.89 -14.00 -2.10
CA ASP A 271 14.11 -14.79 -3.06
C ASP A 271 13.44 -16.01 -2.41
N SER A 272 14.12 -16.66 -1.46
CA SER A 272 13.56 -17.79 -0.72
C SER A 272 12.42 -17.39 0.23
N ASN A 273 12.40 -16.16 0.70
CA ASN A 273 11.35 -15.59 1.56
C ASN A 273 10.32 -14.75 0.79
N ALA A 274 10.43 -14.67 -0.54
CA ALA A 274 9.49 -13.93 -1.35
C ALA A 274 8.17 -14.69 -1.53
N LYS A 275 7.06 -13.98 -1.32
CA LYS A 275 5.69 -14.47 -1.57
C LYS A 275 5.11 -13.74 -2.78
N VAL A 276 4.94 -14.45 -3.88
CA VAL A 276 4.33 -13.87 -5.08
C VAL A 276 2.85 -13.63 -4.85
N ASN A 277 2.42 -12.40 -5.08
CA ASN A 277 1.03 -11.97 -4.88
C ASN A 277 0.66 -10.79 -5.78
N LYS A 278 -0.60 -10.35 -5.72
CA LYS A 278 -1.13 -9.25 -6.53
C LYS A 278 -0.41 -7.90 -6.37
N PHE A 279 0.39 -7.72 -5.34
CA PHE A 279 1.12 -6.47 -5.09
C PHE A 279 2.55 -6.49 -5.62
N CYS A 280 3.03 -7.60 -6.18
CA CYS A 280 4.40 -7.71 -6.65
C CYS A 280 4.75 -6.66 -7.73
N TYR A 281 3.80 -6.31 -8.59
CA TYR A 281 4.02 -5.28 -9.62
C TYR A 281 4.23 -3.86 -9.06
N THR A 282 3.80 -3.59 -7.82
CA THR A 282 4.07 -2.33 -7.12
C THR A 282 5.27 -2.41 -6.18
N CYS A 283 5.87 -3.60 -6.04
CA CYS A 283 7.01 -3.83 -5.15
C CYS A 283 8.26 -3.10 -5.65
N GLN A 284 8.99 -2.46 -4.76
CA GLN A 284 10.25 -1.79 -5.09
C GLN A 284 11.34 -2.78 -5.51
N GLY A 285 11.32 -4.00 -4.96
CA GLY A 285 12.26 -5.09 -5.29
C GLY A 285 11.92 -5.93 -6.52
N LYS A 286 10.82 -5.64 -7.22
CA LYS A 286 10.28 -6.49 -8.31
C LYS A 286 11.29 -6.84 -9.41
N HIS A 287 12.20 -5.91 -9.74
CA HIS A 287 13.19 -6.11 -10.81
C HIS A 287 14.33 -7.06 -10.43
N ARG A 288 14.45 -7.40 -9.14
CA ARG A 288 15.48 -8.29 -8.61
C ARG A 288 14.91 -9.57 -8.01
N CYS A 289 13.63 -9.57 -7.69
CA CYS A 289 12.95 -10.71 -7.08
C CYS A 289 12.80 -11.85 -8.06
N LEU A 290 13.66 -12.88 -7.95
CA LEU A 290 13.61 -14.04 -8.83
C LEU A 290 12.29 -14.81 -8.72
N ALA A 291 11.66 -14.83 -7.54
CA ALA A 291 10.35 -15.44 -7.37
C ALA A 291 9.30 -14.75 -8.24
N PHE A 292 9.30 -13.39 -8.27
CA PHE A 292 8.41 -12.62 -9.14
C PHE A 292 8.76 -12.82 -10.62
N ILE A 293 10.04 -12.71 -10.99
CA ILE A 293 10.50 -12.92 -12.37
C ILE A 293 10.13 -14.32 -12.86
N LYS A 294 10.38 -15.37 -12.05
CA LYS A 294 9.94 -16.73 -12.37
C LYS A 294 8.43 -16.82 -12.55
N ALA A 295 7.65 -16.26 -11.64
CA ALA A 295 6.19 -16.27 -11.75
C ALA A 295 5.70 -15.54 -13.02
N MET A 296 6.38 -14.47 -13.44
CA MET A 296 6.09 -13.79 -14.71
C MET A 296 6.43 -14.63 -15.94
N ILE A 297 7.52 -15.37 -15.90
CA ILE A 297 7.96 -16.26 -17.01
C ILE A 297 7.12 -17.54 -17.07
N THR A 298 6.80 -18.14 -15.92
CA THR A 298 6.14 -19.45 -15.85
C THR A 298 4.62 -19.37 -15.67
N GLY A 299 4.05 -18.17 -15.56
CA GLY A 299 2.69 -17.95 -15.12
C GLY A 299 2.57 -17.93 -13.58
N VAL A 300 1.39 -17.56 -13.08
CA VAL A 300 1.15 -17.52 -11.63
C VAL A 300 1.18 -18.94 -11.06
N PRO A 301 1.95 -19.21 -9.98
CA PRO A 301 1.93 -20.50 -9.32
C PRO A 301 0.50 -20.85 -8.89
N GLY A 302 -0.01 -22.00 -9.32
CA GLY A 302 -1.37 -22.47 -9.02
C GLY A 302 -2.40 -22.22 -10.11
N VAL A 303 -2.09 -21.45 -11.14
CA VAL A 303 -2.89 -21.38 -12.36
C VAL A 303 -2.27 -22.33 -13.37
N SER A 304 -2.59 -23.60 -13.24
CA SER A 304 -2.36 -24.58 -14.32
C SER A 304 -3.38 -24.24 -15.39
N LEU A 305 -2.94 -23.69 -16.50
CA LEU A 305 -3.72 -23.64 -17.73
C LEU A 305 -3.90 -25.08 -18.23
N LYS A 306 -4.77 -25.85 -17.59
CA LYS A 306 -5.27 -27.08 -18.19
C LYS A 306 -6.18 -26.69 -19.33
N HIS A 307 -6.02 -27.38 -20.43
CA HIS A 307 -6.65 -27.19 -21.73
C HIS A 307 -8.18 -27.12 -21.75
N GLU A 308 -8.84 -27.30 -20.61
CA GLU A 308 -10.28 -27.41 -20.49
C GLU A 308 -10.97 -26.14 -19.94
N ASP A 309 -10.22 -25.20 -19.40
CA ASP A 309 -10.77 -23.98 -18.81
C ASP A 309 -10.67 -22.83 -19.82
N SER A 310 -11.68 -22.70 -20.65
CA SER A 310 -11.98 -21.48 -21.41
C SER A 310 -12.48 -20.35 -20.50
N ASP A 311 -11.88 -20.22 -19.32
CA ASP A 311 -12.27 -19.19 -18.37
C ASP A 311 -11.71 -17.85 -18.82
N ILE A 312 -12.59 -16.96 -19.27
CA ILE A 312 -12.29 -15.60 -19.72
C ILE A 312 -11.47 -14.85 -18.68
N ASP A 313 -11.69 -15.12 -17.39
CA ASP A 313 -10.97 -14.49 -16.29
C ASP A 313 -9.48 -14.92 -16.24
N VAL A 314 -9.19 -16.17 -16.57
CA VAL A 314 -7.80 -16.67 -16.64
C VAL A 314 -7.06 -16.03 -17.82
N LEU A 315 -7.72 -15.93 -18.99
CA LEU A 315 -7.17 -15.26 -20.16
C LEU A 315 -6.98 -13.76 -19.93
N ALA A 316 -7.92 -13.11 -19.24
CA ALA A 316 -7.81 -11.71 -18.87
C ALA A 316 -6.64 -11.47 -17.88
N GLN A 317 -6.44 -12.36 -16.92
CA GLN A 317 -5.29 -12.31 -16.01
C GLN A 317 -3.97 -12.51 -16.77
N TYR A 318 -3.92 -13.44 -17.71
CA TYR A 318 -2.76 -13.70 -18.54
C TYR A 318 -2.41 -12.49 -19.43
N LYS A 319 -3.40 -11.92 -20.14
CA LYS A 319 -3.24 -10.67 -20.90
C LYS A 319 -2.68 -9.53 -20.03
N LYS A 320 -3.20 -9.41 -18.83
CA LYS A 320 -2.74 -8.40 -17.84
C LYS A 320 -1.27 -8.63 -17.42
N GLN A 321 -0.86 -9.89 -17.28
CA GLN A 321 0.51 -10.25 -16.95
C GLN A 321 1.47 -9.95 -18.10
N VAL A 322 1.12 -10.33 -19.33
CA VAL A 322 1.91 -10.05 -20.54
C VAL A 322 2.07 -8.54 -20.72
N ASN A 323 0.99 -7.77 -20.62
CA ASN A 323 1.04 -6.31 -20.71
C ASN A 323 1.92 -5.68 -19.61
N MET A 324 1.95 -6.27 -18.43
CA MET A 324 2.81 -5.82 -17.35
C MET A 324 4.29 -6.12 -17.62
N VAL A 325 4.62 -7.30 -18.15
CA VAL A 325 5.99 -7.64 -18.58
C VAL A 325 6.45 -6.70 -19.68
N CYS A 326 5.61 -6.45 -20.67
CA CYS A 326 5.91 -5.49 -21.74
C CYS A 326 6.18 -4.09 -21.19
N LYS A 327 5.32 -3.59 -20.28
CA LYS A 327 5.54 -2.26 -19.63
C LYS A 327 6.80 -2.20 -18.76
N LEU A 328 7.14 -3.30 -18.07
CA LEU A 328 8.37 -3.39 -17.32
C LEU A 328 9.57 -3.34 -18.24
N ALA A 329 9.47 -4.05 -19.34
CA ALA A 329 10.46 -4.14 -20.38
C ALA A 329 10.72 -2.79 -21.08
N GLU A 330 9.68 -2.09 -21.50
CA GLU A 330 9.75 -0.74 -22.09
C GLU A 330 10.42 0.26 -21.14
N LYS A 331 10.17 0.11 -19.85
CA LYS A 331 10.67 1.04 -18.82
C LYS A 331 12.14 0.84 -18.48
N GLU A 332 12.65 -0.36 -18.64
CA GLU A 332 14.04 -0.73 -18.28
C GLU A 332 15.00 -0.64 -19.48
N GLY A 333 14.50 -0.44 -20.70
CA GLY A 333 15.31 -0.09 -21.88
C GLY A 333 16.36 -1.10 -22.33
N ALA A 334 16.36 -2.37 -21.85
CA ALA A 334 17.37 -3.33 -22.28
C ALA A 334 16.99 -4.81 -22.12
N LYS A 335 17.26 -5.61 -23.14
CA LYS A 335 17.27 -7.09 -23.17
C LYS A 335 15.91 -7.78 -22.98
N VAL A 336 14.88 -7.14 -23.42
CA VAL A 336 13.49 -7.60 -23.42
C VAL A 336 13.28 -8.80 -24.34
N ASP A 337 13.99 -8.82 -25.45
CA ASP A 337 13.82 -9.85 -26.48
C ASP A 337 13.98 -11.26 -25.92
N ASN A 338 14.91 -11.47 -25.01
CA ASN A 338 15.12 -12.80 -24.41
C ASN A 338 13.98 -13.23 -23.47
N ILE A 339 13.36 -12.29 -22.73
CA ILE A 339 12.25 -12.58 -21.81
C ILE A 339 10.96 -12.77 -22.60
N LEU A 340 10.71 -11.91 -23.59
CA LEU A 340 9.55 -12.02 -24.48
C LEU A 340 9.64 -13.26 -25.37
N GLN A 341 10.82 -13.55 -25.93
CA GLN A 341 11.05 -14.77 -26.70
C GLN A 341 10.87 -16.03 -25.85
N ALA A 342 11.35 -16.04 -24.60
CA ALA A 342 11.16 -17.18 -23.69
C ALA A 342 9.67 -17.35 -23.32
N LEU A 343 8.93 -16.26 -23.14
CA LEU A 343 7.48 -16.27 -22.88
C LEU A 343 6.70 -16.77 -24.10
N VAL A 344 7.02 -16.26 -25.28
CA VAL A 344 6.36 -16.62 -26.54
C VAL A 344 6.68 -18.07 -26.90
N LEU A 345 7.94 -18.50 -26.79
CA LEU A 345 8.34 -19.88 -27.09
C LEU A 345 7.71 -20.88 -26.13
N LYS A 346 7.71 -20.62 -24.84
CA LYS A 346 7.14 -21.51 -23.84
C LYS A 346 5.61 -21.66 -23.98
N ASN A 347 4.92 -20.57 -24.22
CA ASN A 347 3.48 -20.60 -24.41
C ASN A 347 3.07 -21.11 -25.81
N GLY A 348 3.97 -20.98 -26.79
CA GLY A 348 3.78 -21.58 -28.11
C GLY A 348 3.93 -23.11 -28.11
N GLU A 349 4.72 -23.65 -27.18
CA GLU A 349 4.88 -25.11 -26.99
C GLU A 349 3.72 -25.72 -26.15
N ASP A 350 3.20 -24.98 -25.20
CA ASP A 350 2.06 -25.42 -24.33
C ASP A 350 0.70 -25.33 -25.02
N PHE A 351 0.60 -24.56 -26.12
CA PHE A 351 -0.61 -24.46 -26.95
C PHE A 351 -0.45 -25.34 -28.20
N GLU A 352 -0.56 -26.66 -28.05
CA GLU A 352 -0.56 -27.59 -29.18
C GLU A 352 -1.56 -27.15 -30.26
N GLY A 353 -1.02 -26.61 -31.33
CA GLY A 353 -1.67 -26.50 -32.62
C GLY A 353 -2.62 -25.33 -32.85
N GLN A 354 -2.77 -24.39 -31.93
CA GLN A 354 -3.73 -23.32 -32.13
C GLN A 354 -3.28 -21.95 -31.62
N LYS A 355 -3.14 -21.04 -32.55
CA LYS A 355 -3.15 -19.58 -32.41
C LYS A 355 -1.92 -18.93 -31.81
N ARG A 356 -1.10 -18.44 -32.69
CA ARG A 356 0.02 -17.55 -32.42
C ARG A 356 -0.47 -16.27 -31.75
N ILE A 357 0.17 -15.87 -30.65
CA ILE A 357 0.11 -14.50 -30.17
C ILE A 357 0.96 -13.68 -31.14
N ILE A 358 0.32 -12.94 -32.01
CA ILE A 358 0.99 -11.99 -32.90
C ILE A 358 1.01 -10.67 -32.14
N LEU A 359 2.20 -10.22 -31.74
CA LEU A 359 2.44 -8.84 -31.33
C LEU A 359 2.69 -8.08 -32.62
N GLU A 360 1.70 -7.49 -33.22
CA GLU A 360 1.87 -6.53 -34.31
C GLU A 360 2.07 -5.11 -33.78
N ASP A 361 2.91 -4.38 -34.49
CA ASP A 361 3.41 -3.04 -34.20
C ASP A 361 2.36 -2.11 -33.58
N GLY A 362 2.47 -1.89 -32.26
CA GLY A 362 1.87 -0.75 -31.58
C GLY A 362 0.37 -0.80 -31.30
N GLU A 363 -0.39 -1.73 -31.82
CA GLU A 363 -1.79 -1.96 -31.47
C GLU A 363 -1.97 -3.39 -30.97
N ASN A 364 -2.30 -3.52 -29.68
CA ASN A 364 -2.45 -4.80 -29.00
C ASN A 364 -3.73 -5.51 -29.45
N GLU A 365 -3.73 -6.21 -30.54
CA GLU A 365 -4.74 -7.20 -30.84
C GLU A 365 -4.24 -8.59 -30.46
N VAL A 366 -4.88 -9.19 -29.45
CA VAL A 366 -4.75 -10.61 -29.15
C VAL A 366 -5.83 -11.33 -29.93
N ALA A 367 -5.48 -11.90 -31.07
CA ALA A 367 -6.37 -12.85 -31.73
C ALA A 367 -6.29 -14.20 -30.98
N ILE A 368 -7.39 -14.67 -30.51
CA ILE A 368 -7.57 -16.00 -29.91
C ILE A 368 -7.97 -16.99 -31.00
#